data_36664efb9255a98241b45d5cc0c46d73
#
_entry.id   36664efb9255a98241b45d5cc0c46d73
#
_cell.length_a   1.000
_cell.length_b   1.000
_cell.length_c   1.000
_cell.angle_alpha   90.00
_cell.angle_beta   90.00
_cell.angle_gamma   90.00
#
_symmetry.space_group_name_H-M   'P 1'
#
loop_
_entity.id
_entity.type
_entity.pdbx_description
1 polymer ?
#
loop_
_entity_poly.entity_id
_entity_poly.type
_entity_poly.pdbx_seq_one_letter_code
_entity_poly.pdbx_strand_id
1 'polypeptide(L)'
;IKSSAASDVYKRQGVLFYFTMVDEINDEADDALEDYSELIVKRMLAGRELPKPNNGSNNSYSIVPISAPEAAVRPHIDYYDAEVYIPEKEETEPARVLTTIFQDADGAYYELKVATPTFEKDDLLRAILYWVVFLYLLLLLTTISLTVWVFHRSMRPLYELLRWLDDYTPGRRGAPVPCSTRIVEFRRLSAAAQQAVDRSEALFEQQKHFIGNASHELQTPLAVLGNRIEWLLDNTEPTEKQMEELLKMQRTLRQIVRLNKTLLLLTKIDNGQFPESSEVDLAAVVGEQVALYDEIYAGRGIACTVSAPEAFVVRMNESLASTLVTNLLKNAYLHTAEGGAVGVELRDRTLTVTNDGTAPLDAEHIFERFYQGARKEGSTGLGLALVSAVGRYYGLRIDYRFEGGRHRFSVRWP
;
A
#
# COMPACT_ATOMS: atom_id res chain seq x y z
N ILE A 1 -7.88 -21.48 -11.68
CA ILE A 1 -8.25 -22.60 -12.58
C ILE A 1 -9.66 -23.12 -12.32
N LYS A 2 -10.11 -23.29 -11.06
CA LYS A 2 -11.50 -23.74 -10.76
C LYS A 2 -12.58 -22.70 -11.12
N SER A 3 -12.29 -21.42 -11.11
CA SER A 3 -13.25 -20.36 -11.47
C SER A 3 -13.56 -20.31 -12.97
N SER A 4 -12.59 -20.59 -13.82
CA SER A 4 -12.77 -20.66 -15.29
C SER A 4 -13.69 -21.82 -15.68
N ALA A 5 -13.51 -23.01 -15.07
CA ALA A 5 -14.33 -24.18 -15.34
C ALA A 5 -15.80 -23.97 -14.96
N ALA A 6 -16.10 -23.28 -13.83
CA ALA A 6 -17.47 -22.97 -13.44
C ALA A 6 -18.14 -22.00 -14.42
N SER A 7 -17.45 -20.97 -14.90
CA SER A 7 -17.97 -20.02 -15.92
C SER A 7 -18.30 -20.72 -17.22
N ASP A 8 -17.47 -21.66 -17.66
CA ASP A 8 -17.71 -22.42 -18.90
C ASP A 8 -18.89 -23.38 -18.78
N VAL A 9 -19.12 -23.95 -17.59
CA VAL A 9 -20.30 -24.79 -17.31
C VAL A 9 -21.59 -23.99 -17.43
N TYR A 10 -21.65 -22.79 -16.82
CA TYR A 10 -22.86 -21.93 -16.88
C TYR A 10 -23.14 -21.42 -18.32
N LYS A 11 -22.10 -21.10 -19.11
CA LYS A 11 -22.28 -20.76 -20.52
C LYS A 11 -22.89 -21.91 -21.32
N ARG A 12 -22.37 -23.12 -21.14
CA ARG A 12 -22.88 -24.32 -21.80
C ARG A 12 -24.33 -24.63 -21.38
N GLN A 13 -24.67 -24.45 -20.11
CA GLN A 13 -26.03 -24.62 -19.61
C GLN A 13 -27.02 -23.63 -20.24
N GLY A 14 -26.65 -22.33 -20.35
CA GLY A 14 -27.50 -21.33 -20.99
C GLY A 14 -27.76 -21.62 -22.47
N VAL A 15 -26.72 -22.05 -23.20
CA VAL A 15 -26.84 -22.45 -24.60
C VAL A 15 -27.70 -23.70 -24.75
N LEU A 16 -27.47 -24.71 -23.93
CA LEU A 16 -28.26 -25.95 -23.94
C LEU A 16 -29.73 -25.65 -23.65
N PHE A 17 -30.00 -24.85 -22.63
CA PHE A 17 -31.38 -24.45 -22.26
C PHE A 17 -32.10 -23.75 -23.42
N TYR A 18 -31.42 -22.84 -24.10
CA TYR A 18 -32.00 -22.14 -25.28
C TYR A 18 -32.37 -23.13 -26.40
N PHE A 19 -31.48 -24.04 -26.76
CA PHE A 19 -31.77 -25.03 -27.80
C PHE A 19 -32.90 -26.00 -27.40
N THR A 20 -32.89 -26.47 -26.14
CA THR A 20 -33.97 -27.33 -25.65
C THR A 20 -35.35 -26.61 -25.68
N MET A 21 -35.39 -25.33 -25.34
CA MET A 21 -36.62 -24.54 -25.42
C MET A 21 -37.10 -24.34 -26.87
N VAL A 22 -36.14 -24.15 -27.79
CA VAL A 22 -36.49 -24.01 -29.24
C VAL A 22 -37.09 -25.32 -29.77
N ASP A 23 -36.47 -26.46 -29.42
CA ASP A 23 -36.97 -27.77 -29.80
C ASP A 23 -38.37 -28.04 -29.23
N GLU A 24 -38.59 -27.76 -27.94
CA GLU A 24 -39.88 -27.93 -27.28
C GLU A 24 -41.01 -27.09 -27.92
N ILE A 25 -40.70 -25.83 -28.27
CA ILE A 25 -41.66 -24.94 -28.94
C ILE A 25 -41.97 -25.44 -30.36
N ASN A 26 -41.00 -26.05 -31.05
CA ASN A 26 -41.23 -26.64 -32.38
C ASN A 26 -42.11 -27.90 -32.27
N ASP A 27 -41.81 -28.77 -31.32
CA ASP A 27 -42.56 -30.03 -31.10
C ASP A 27 -44.03 -29.73 -30.74
N GLU A 28 -44.27 -28.75 -29.87
CA GLU A 28 -45.65 -28.32 -29.50
C GLU A 28 -46.42 -27.76 -30.71
N ALA A 29 -45.69 -26.99 -31.57
CA ALA A 29 -46.31 -26.45 -32.79
C ALA A 29 -46.63 -27.54 -33.82
N ASP A 30 -45.78 -28.56 -33.96
CA ASP A 30 -45.97 -29.70 -34.87
C ASP A 30 -47.12 -30.58 -34.39
N ASP A 31 -47.25 -30.88 -33.06
CA ASP A 31 -48.34 -31.59 -32.46
C ASP A 31 -49.68 -30.87 -32.67
N ALA A 32 -49.74 -29.57 -32.47
CA ALA A 32 -50.95 -28.76 -32.70
C ALA A 32 -51.39 -28.78 -34.18
N LEU A 33 -50.45 -28.79 -35.14
CA LEU A 33 -50.73 -28.93 -36.56
C LEU A 33 -51.26 -30.31 -36.91
N GLU A 34 -50.73 -31.38 -36.28
CA GLU A 34 -51.15 -32.74 -36.49
C GLU A 34 -52.57 -32.93 -36.02
N ASP A 35 -52.89 -32.50 -34.78
CA ASP A 35 -54.25 -32.55 -34.22
C ASP A 35 -55.29 -31.81 -35.11
N TYR A 36 -54.92 -30.65 -35.62
CA TYR A 36 -55.82 -29.87 -36.47
C TYR A 36 -55.96 -30.52 -37.83
N SER A 37 -54.91 -31.11 -38.43
CA SER A 37 -54.97 -31.86 -39.66
C SER A 37 -55.88 -33.09 -39.57
N GLU A 38 -55.74 -33.87 -38.48
CA GLU A 38 -56.60 -34.99 -38.23
C GLU A 38 -58.07 -34.63 -38.10
N LEU A 39 -58.37 -33.50 -37.45
CA LEU A 39 -59.70 -32.99 -37.30
C LEU A 39 -60.36 -32.71 -38.66
N ILE A 40 -59.62 -32.06 -39.59
CA ILE A 40 -60.08 -31.71 -40.92
C ILE A 40 -60.33 -32.99 -41.75
N VAL A 41 -59.34 -33.93 -41.74
CA VAL A 41 -59.46 -35.19 -42.45
C VAL A 41 -60.67 -36.01 -41.93
N LYS A 42 -60.81 -36.17 -40.63
CA LYS A 42 -61.94 -36.88 -40.01
C LYS A 42 -63.28 -36.25 -40.34
N ARG A 43 -63.43 -34.94 -40.44
CA ARG A 43 -64.66 -34.26 -40.82
C ARG A 43 -64.99 -34.42 -42.30
N MET A 44 -63.98 -34.30 -43.17
CA MET A 44 -64.15 -34.51 -44.61
C MET A 44 -64.58 -35.92 -44.93
N LEU A 45 -63.92 -36.94 -44.35
CA LEU A 45 -64.27 -38.34 -44.56
C LEU A 45 -65.67 -38.69 -43.98
N ALA A 46 -66.13 -37.96 -42.95
CA ALA A 46 -67.47 -38.12 -42.39
C ALA A 46 -68.57 -37.37 -43.12
N GLY A 47 -68.26 -36.62 -44.21
CA GLY A 47 -69.20 -35.77 -44.94
C GLY A 47 -69.78 -34.64 -44.12
N ARG A 48 -69.05 -34.17 -43.05
CA ARG A 48 -69.46 -33.06 -42.21
C ARG A 48 -68.94 -31.73 -42.77
N GLU A 49 -69.63 -30.62 -42.40
CA GLU A 49 -69.16 -29.28 -42.73
C GLU A 49 -67.77 -29.03 -42.17
N LEU A 50 -66.84 -28.66 -43.05
CA LEU A 50 -65.48 -28.30 -42.67
C LEU A 50 -65.47 -26.98 -41.89
N PRO A 51 -64.58 -26.77 -40.98
CA PRO A 51 -64.40 -25.47 -40.33
C PRO A 51 -64.16 -24.43 -41.39
N LYS A 52 -64.67 -23.20 -41.21
CA LYS A 52 -64.27 -22.11 -42.10
C LYS A 52 -62.77 -21.98 -42.08
N PRO A 53 -62.09 -21.82 -43.22
CA PRO A 53 -60.63 -21.72 -43.26
C PRO A 53 -60.02 -20.73 -42.30
N ASN A 54 -60.85 -19.88 -41.71
CA ASN A 54 -60.43 -18.84 -40.73
C ASN A 54 -61.55 -18.67 -39.68
N ASN A 55 -61.65 -19.56 -38.74
CA ASN A 55 -62.68 -19.57 -37.69
C ASN A 55 -62.23 -18.83 -36.40
N GLY A 56 -61.20 -17.92 -36.46
CA GLY A 56 -60.61 -17.27 -35.31
C GLY A 56 -59.53 -18.08 -34.56
N SER A 57 -59.28 -19.31 -35.01
CA SER A 57 -58.01 -19.98 -34.68
C SER A 57 -56.94 -19.48 -35.65
N ASN A 58 -55.73 -19.30 -35.17
CA ASN A 58 -54.59 -18.81 -36.02
C ASN A 58 -54.22 -19.79 -37.13
N ASN A 59 -54.90 -20.94 -37.26
CA ASN A 59 -54.61 -22.03 -38.22
C ASN A 59 -55.39 -21.84 -39.50
N SER A 60 -54.68 -21.83 -40.61
CA SER A 60 -55.24 -21.86 -41.96
C SER A 60 -55.08 -23.24 -42.56
N TYR A 61 -55.98 -23.62 -43.48
CA TYR A 61 -55.81 -24.88 -44.23
C TYR A 61 -56.22 -24.70 -45.69
N SER A 62 -55.64 -25.55 -46.56
CA SER A 62 -56.04 -25.69 -47.95
C SER A 62 -56.07 -27.19 -48.35
N ILE A 63 -57.10 -27.54 -49.15
CA ILE A 63 -57.22 -28.94 -49.64
C ILE A 63 -57.20 -28.85 -51.19
N VAL A 64 -56.27 -29.63 -51.76
CA VAL A 64 -56.07 -29.65 -53.19
C VAL A 64 -56.17 -31.11 -53.69
N PRO A 65 -57.00 -31.45 -54.68
CA PRO A 65 -57.01 -32.75 -55.26
C PRO A 65 -55.68 -33.03 -56.00
N ILE A 66 -55.12 -34.21 -55.83
CA ILE A 66 -53.89 -34.64 -56.48
C ILE A 66 -54.08 -35.95 -57.21
N SER A 67 -53.22 -36.22 -58.22
CA SER A 67 -53.29 -37.47 -58.97
C SER A 67 -52.64 -38.65 -58.18
N ALA A 68 -53.13 -39.88 -58.41
CA ALA A 68 -52.56 -41.06 -57.74
C ALA A 68 -51.03 -41.25 -57.97
N PRO A 69 -50.43 -40.92 -59.12
CA PRO A 69 -49.00 -40.95 -59.28
C PRO A 69 -48.26 -39.92 -58.43
N GLU A 70 -48.82 -38.71 -58.22
CA GLU A 70 -48.26 -37.68 -57.37
C GLU A 70 -48.35 -38.04 -55.91
N ALA A 71 -49.43 -38.65 -55.46
CA ALA A 71 -49.61 -39.13 -54.09
C ALA A 71 -48.61 -40.23 -53.70
N ALA A 72 -48.18 -41.05 -54.67
CA ALA A 72 -47.23 -42.15 -54.45
C ALA A 72 -45.77 -41.69 -54.31
N VAL A 73 -45.45 -40.50 -54.77
CA VAL A 73 -44.06 -39.96 -54.76
C VAL A 73 -43.82 -39.01 -53.59
N ARG A 74 -44.85 -38.37 -53.04
CA ARG A 74 -44.75 -37.40 -51.97
C ARG A 74 -44.77 -38.09 -50.63
N PRO A 75 -44.04 -37.54 -49.56
CA PRO A 75 -44.17 -38.04 -48.21
C PRO A 75 -45.61 -37.90 -47.71
N HIS A 76 -46.08 -38.89 -46.88
CA HIS A 76 -47.43 -38.86 -46.33
C HIS A 76 -47.63 -37.72 -45.33
N ILE A 77 -46.59 -37.35 -44.59
CA ILE A 77 -46.55 -36.23 -43.66
C ILE A 77 -45.20 -35.49 -43.85
N ASP A 78 -45.25 -34.16 -43.97
CA ASP A 78 -44.05 -33.33 -44.12
C ASP A 78 -44.24 -32.00 -43.37
N TYR A 79 -43.26 -31.64 -42.57
CA TYR A 79 -43.23 -30.39 -41.79
C TYR A 79 -42.17 -29.47 -42.31
N TYR A 80 -42.52 -28.22 -42.64
CA TYR A 80 -41.58 -27.23 -43.10
C TYR A 80 -42.04 -25.82 -42.76
N ASP A 81 -41.10 -24.89 -42.71
CA ASP A 81 -41.37 -23.48 -42.52
C ASP A 81 -41.56 -22.81 -43.88
N ALA A 82 -42.64 -22.02 -44.04
CA ALA A 82 -42.95 -21.31 -45.28
C ALA A 82 -43.62 -19.97 -45.00
N GLU A 83 -43.52 -19.06 -45.95
CA GLU A 83 -44.32 -17.82 -45.93
C GLU A 83 -45.71 -18.11 -46.45
N VAL A 84 -46.75 -17.86 -45.63
CA VAL A 84 -48.14 -18.10 -45.99
C VAL A 84 -48.90 -16.76 -46.00
N TYR A 85 -49.59 -16.48 -47.14
CA TYR A 85 -50.46 -15.33 -47.22
C TYR A 85 -51.73 -15.54 -46.42
N ILE A 86 -51.99 -14.62 -45.48
CA ILE A 86 -53.19 -14.61 -44.65
C ILE A 86 -54.16 -13.59 -45.21
N PRO A 87 -55.26 -14.07 -45.88
CA PRO A 87 -56.15 -13.16 -46.59
C PRO A 87 -56.82 -12.10 -45.71
N GLU A 88 -57.05 -12.35 -44.41
CA GLU A 88 -57.73 -11.43 -43.49
C GLU A 88 -56.84 -10.28 -43.03
N LYS A 89 -55.50 -10.50 -43.00
CA LYS A 89 -54.53 -9.45 -42.62
C LYS A 89 -53.95 -8.78 -43.85
N GLU A 90 -54.24 -9.30 -45.07
CA GLU A 90 -53.59 -8.87 -46.32
C GLU A 90 -52.05 -8.90 -46.27
N GLU A 91 -51.46 -9.72 -45.40
CA GLU A 91 -50.03 -9.83 -45.16
C GLU A 91 -49.58 -11.28 -45.35
N THR A 92 -48.27 -11.43 -45.73
CA THR A 92 -47.58 -12.70 -45.75
C THR A 92 -46.83 -12.88 -44.48
N GLU A 93 -47.10 -13.94 -43.73
CA GLU A 93 -46.45 -14.22 -42.44
C GLU A 93 -45.68 -15.54 -42.49
N PRO A 94 -44.54 -15.64 -41.83
CA PRO A 94 -43.87 -16.92 -41.64
C PRO A 94 -44.75 -17.87 -40.84
N ALA A 95 -44.88 -19.08 -41.35
CA ALA A 95 -45.76 -20.10 -40.77
C ALA A 95 -45.09 -21.49 -40.77
N ARG A 96 -45.36 -22.28 -39.74
CA ARG A 96 -45.06 -23.71 -39.71
C ARG A 96 -46.17 -24.42 -40.49
N VAL A 97 -45.83 -25.24 -41.46
CA VAL A 97 -46.75 -25.91 -42.36
C VAL A 97 -46.63 -27.43 -42.23
N LEU A 98 -47.76 -28.07 -42.01
CA LEU A 98 -47.91 -29.54 -42.13
C LEU A 98 -48.60 -29.84 -43.46
N THR A 99 -48.02 -30.71 -44.25
CA THR A 99 -48.63 -31.26 -45.44
C THR A 99 -48.95 -32.74 -45.20
N THR A 100 -50.19 -33.18 -45.43
CA THR A 100 -50.57 -34.58 -45.30
C THR A 100 -51.39 -34.99 -46.53
N ILE A 101 -51.26 -36.25 -46.95
CA ILE A 101 -51.97 -36.83 -48.06
C ILE A 101 -52.96 -37.85 -47.53
N PHE A 102 -54.22 -37.79 -47.93
CA PHE A 102 -55.24 -38.73 -47.58
C PHE A 102 -56.10 -39.11 -48.76
N GLN A 103 -56.80 -40.26 -48.68
CA GLN A 103 -57.71 -40.76 -49.72
C GLN A 103 -59.15 -40.66 -49.21
N ASP A 104 -60.06 -40.18 -50.08
CA ASP A 104 -61.48 -40.12 -49.79
C ASP A 104 -62.16 -41.49 -50.06
N ALA A 105 -63.42 -41.63 -49.62
CA ALA A 105 -64.22 -42.85 -49.80
C ALA A 105 -64.42 -43.26 -51.26
N ASP A 106 -64.35 -42.31 -52.15
CA ASP A 106 -64.46 -42.51 -53.62
C ASP A 106 -63.11 -42.87 -54.28
N GLY A 107 -62.02 -42.98 -53.51
CA GLY A 107 -60.70 -43.32 -54.01
C GLY A 107 -59.87 -42.14 -54.55
N ALA A 108 -60.35 -40.91 -54.42
CA ALA A 108 -59.61 -39.70 -54.83
C ALA A 108 -58.59 -39.30 -53.77
N TYR A 109 -57.40 -38.85 -54.23
CA TYR A 109 -56.35 -38.40 -53.36
C TYR A 109 -56.38 -36.87 -53.19
N TYR A 110 -56.15 -36.43 -51.94
CA TYR A 110 -56.10 -35.00 -51.57
C TYR A 110 -54.85 -34.68 -50.78
N GLU A 111 -54.27 -33.55 -51.08
CA GLU A 111 -53.20 -32.93 -50.31
C GLU A 111 -53.85 -31.87 -49.37
N LEU A 112 -53.74 -32.08 -48.07
CA LEU A 112 -54.13 -31.11 -47.06
C LEU A 112 -52.85 -30.38 -46.59
N LYS A 113 -52.89 -29.06 -46.69
CA LYS A 113 -51.88 -28.17 -46.08
C LYS A 113 -52.52 -27.44 -44.93
N VAL A 114 -51.91 -27.55 -43.74
CA VAL A 114 -52.31 -26.83 -42.57
C VAL A 114 -51.13 -25.89 -42.18
N ALA A 115 -51.41 -24.66 -41.88
CA ALA A 115 -50.40 -23.66 -41.51
C ALA A 115 -50.77 -22.90 -40.24
N THR A 116 -49.78 -22.75 -39.35
CA THR A 116 -49.88 -21.91 -38.15
C THR A 116 -48.81 -20.79 -38.23
N PRO A 117 -49.19 -19.52 -38.14
CA PRO A 117 -48.22 -18.41 -38.12
C PRO A 117 -47.21 -18.51 -36.99
N THR A 118 -45.95 -18.31 -37.31
CA THR A 118 -44.83 -18.42 -36.36
C THR A 118 -44.30 -17.09 -35.82
N PHE A 119 -44.88 -15.96 -36.20
CA PHE A 119 -44.39 -14.63 -35.79
C PHE A 119 -44.36 -14.48 -34.25
N GLU A 120 -45.34 -15.01 -33.52
CA GLU A 120 -45.37 -14.99 -32.06
C GLU A 120 -44.22 -15.86 -31.45
N LYS A 121 -43.83 -16.91 -32.16
CA LYS A 121 -42.73 -17.80 -31.79
C LYS A 121 -41.40 -17.06 -31.83
N ASP A 122 -41.13 -16.30 -32.87
CA ASP A 122 -39.86 -15.56 -33.01
C ASP A 122 -39.73 -14.47 -31.93
N ASP A 123 -40.81 -13.79 -31.61
CA ASP A 123 -40.82 -12.80 -30.53
C ASP A 123 -40.68 -13.46 -29.15
N LEU A 124 -41.27 -14.63 -28.95
CA LEU A 124 -41.12 -15.44 -27.74
C LEU A 124 -39.67 -15.91 -27.58
N LEU A 125 -39.05 -16.42 -28.65
CA LEU A 125 -37.65 -16.86 -28.64
C LEU A 125 -36.70 -15.70 -28.36
N ARG A 126 -36.93 -14.52 -28.95
CA ARG A 126 -36.14 -13.31 -28.63
C ARG A 126 -36.31 -12.89 -27.18
N ALA A 127 -37.52 -12.90 -26.65
CA ALA A 127 -37.79 -12.56 -25.27
C ALA A 127 -37.06 -13.55 -24.31
N ILE A 128 -37.11 -14.85 -24.59
CA ILE A 128 -36.40 -15.88 -23.82
C ILE A 128 -34.88 -15.62 -23.87
N LEU A 129 -34.34 -15.34 -25.05
CA LEU A 129 -32.91 -15.05 -25.21
C LEU A 129 -32.51 -13.82 -24.38
N TYR A 130 -33.27 -12.73 -24.43
CA TYR A 130 -33.01 -11.53 -23.63
C TYR A 130 -33.04 -11.83 -22.12
N TRP A 131 -34.01 -12.62 -21.64
CA TRP A 131 -34.08 -13.00 -20.25
C TRP A 131 -32.92 -13.91 -19.83
N VAL A 132 -32.52 -14.87 -20.65
CA VAL A 132 -31.34 -15.74 -20.37
C VAL A 132 -30.08 -14.91 -20.31
N VAL A 133 -29.83 -14.01 -21.26
CA VAL A 133 -28.68 -13.13 -21.25
C VAL A 133 -28.69 -12.18 -20.02
N PHE A 134 -29.85 -11.59 -19.73
CA PHE A 134 -30.00 -10.72 -18.56
C PHE A 134 -29.69 -11.46 -17.26
N LEU A 135 -30.28 -12.63 -17.04
CA LEU A 135 -30.03 -13.44 -15.84
C LEU A 135 -28.56 -13.87 -15.74
N TYR A 136 -27.94 -14.22 -16.85
CA TYR A 136 -26.52 -14.57 -16.90
C TYR A 136 -25.64 -13.38 -16.48
N LEU A 137 -25.89 -12.19 -17.03
CA LEU A 137 -25.16 -10.98 -16.69
C LEU A 137 -25.39 -10.58 -15.21
N LEU A 138 -26.60 -10.71 -14.72
CA LEU A 138 -26.92 -10.46 -13.31
C LEU A 138 -26.18 -11.42 -12.39
N LEU A 139 -26.15 -12.71 -12.72
CA LEU A 139 -25.42 -13.74 -11.97
C LEU A 139 -23.93 -13.43 -11.96
N LEU A 140 -23.37 -13.05 -13.11
CA LEU A 140 -21.94 -12.71 -13.23
C LEU A 140 -21.60 -11.46 -12.39
N LEU A 141 -22.43 -10.44 -12.46
CA LEU A 141 -22.25 -9.21 -11.67
C LEU A 141 -22.31 -9.48 -10.16
N THR A 142 -23.30 -10.26 -9.72
CA THR A 142 -23.45 -10.61 -8.30
C THR A 142 -22.30 -11.45 -7.80
N THR A 143 -21.82 -12.42 -8.59
CA THR A 143 -20.66 -13.27 -8.25
C THR A 143 -19.38 -12.44 -8.13
N ILE A 144 -19.12 -11.55 -9.09
CA ILE A 144 -17.95 -10.66 -9.03
C ILE A 144 -18.04 -9.74 -7.81
N SER A 145 -19.19 -9.10 -7.58
CA SER A 145 -19.40 -8.18 -6.46
C SER A 145 -19.19 -8.88 -5.11
N LEU A 146 -19.77 -10.07 -4.96
CA LEU A 146 -19.61 -10.88 -3.75
C LEU A 146 -18.15 -11.30 -3.53
N THR A 147 -17.47 -11.74 -4.59
CA THR A 147 -16.05 -12.13 -4.53
C THR A 147 -15.16 -10.97 -4.11
N VAL A 148 -15.34 -9.79 -4.72
CA VAL A 148 -14.61 -8.58 -4.39
C VAL A 148 -14.89 -8.16 -2.94
N TRP A 149 -16.15 -8.19 -2.51
CA TRP A 149 -16.52 -7.85 -1.14
C TRP A 149 -15.89 -8.80 -0.11
N VAL A 150 -15.99 -10.13 -0.33
CA VAL A 150 -15.39 -11.15 0.53
C VAL A 150 -13.87 -10.98 0.59
N PHE A 151 -13.23 -10.73 -0.56
CA PHE A 151 -11.78 -10.55 -0.63
C PHE A 151 -11.33 -9.34 0.19
N HIS A 152 -11.95 -8.16 -0.03
CA HIS A 152 -11.61 -6.94 0.72
C HIS A 152 -11.81 -7.11 2.23
N ARG A 153 -12.93 -7.74 2.63
CA ARG A 153 -13.23 -8.00 4.03
C ARG A 153 -12.23 -8.97 4.66
N SER A 154 -11.83 -10.01 3.93
CA SER A 154 -10.87 -11.01 4.41
C SER A 154 -9.45 -10.47 4.52
N MET A 155 -9.05 -9.55 3.63
CA MET A 155 -7.69 -8.97 3.64
C MET A 155 -7.53 -7.79 4.60
N ARG A 156 -8.60 -7.21 5.09
CA ARG A 156 -8.56 -6.06 6.01
C ARG A 156 -7.63 -6.25 7.21
N PRO A 157 -7.63 -7.39 7.92
CA PRO A 157 -6.72 -7.61 9.06
C PRO A 157 -5.24 -7.59 8.68
N LEU A 158 -4.91 -8.03 7.46
CA LEU A 158 -3.54 -7.97 6.95
C LEU A 158 -3.08 -6.52 6.73
N TYR A 159 -3.93 -5.68 6.14
CA TYR A 159 -3.61 -4.26 5.96
C TYR A 159 -3.52 -3.50 7.29
N GLU A 160 -4.34 -3.85 8.27
CA GLU A 160 -4.26 -3.29 9.63
C GLU A 160 -2.92 -3.67 10.29
N LEU A 161 -2.48 -4.92 10.15
CA LEU A 161 -1.18 -5.39 10.67
C LEU A 161 -0.01 -4.69 9.96
N LEU A 162 -0.06 -4.54 8.64
CA LEU A 162 0.99 -3.86 7.87
C LEU A 162 1.15 -2.39 8.31
N ARG A 163 0.04 -1.64 8.40
CA ARG A 163 0.07 -0.25 8.88
C ARG A 163 0.63 -0.15 10.30
N TRP A 164 0.23 -1.07 11.17
CA TRP A 164 0.74 -1.10 12.53
C TRP A 164 2.25 -1.37 12.57
N LEU A 165 2.77 -2.26 11.71
CA LEU A 165 4.21 -2.53 11.59
C LEU A 165 4.99 -1.33 11.03
N ASP A 166 4.42 -0.60 10.08
CA ASP A 166 5.03 0.63 9.53
C ASP A 166 5.17 1.74 10.59
N ASP A 167 4.21 1.83 11.51
CA ASP A 167 4.20 2.81 12.61
C ASP A 167 4.99 2.34 13.84
N TYR A 168 5.41 1.07 13.88
CA TYR A 168 6.09 0.50 15.03
C TYR A 168 7.50 1.05 15.19
N THR A 169 7.81 1.56 16.37
CA THR A 169 9.15 2.01 16.76
C THR A 169 9.53 1.38 18.11
N PRO A 170 10.65 0.63 18.21
CA PRO A 170 11.11 0.04 19.46
C PRO A 170 11.28 1.10 20.55
N GLY A 171 10.87 0.79 21.79
CA GLY A 171 10.97 1.69 22.94
C GLY A 171 9.86 2.73 23.04
N ARG A 172 9.01 2.87 22.05
CA ARG A 172 7.80 3.72 22.11
C ARG A 172 6.59 2.83 22.38
N ARG A 173 6.04 2.85 23.60
CA ARG A 173 4.83 2.08 23.94
C ARG A 173 3.72 2.44 22.96
N GLY A 174 3.45 1.54 22.02
CA GLY A 174 2.39 1.63 21.04
C GLY A 174 1.18 0.78 21.42
N ALA A 175 0.14 0.82 20.57
CA ALA A 175 -0.99 -0.08 20.70
C ALA A 175 -0.53 -1.54 20.48
N PRO A 176 -1.18 -2.54 21.12
CA PRO A 176 -0.86 -3.94 20.90
C PRO A 176 -1.10 -4.34 19.43
N VAL A 177 -0.40 -5.40 18.99
CA VAL A 177 -0.57 -5.92 17.61
C VAL A 177 -2.05 -6.22 17.33
N PRO A 178 -2.65 -5.68 16.27
CA PRO A 178 -4.05 -5.92 15.95
C PRO A 178 -4.29 -7.40 15.62
N CYS A 179 -5.27 -8.02 16.28
CA CYS A 179 -5.62 -9.43 16.10
C CYS A 179 -7.14 -9.61 16.06
N SER A 180 -7.83 -8.94 15.12
CA SER A 180 -9.29 -8.94 15.01
C SER A 180 -9.84 -9.93 13.96
N THR A 181 -9.13 -11.06 13.71
CA THR A 181 -9.48 -12.00 12.65
C THR A 181 -9.87 -13.38 13.13
N ARG A 182 -10.82 -14.03 12.40
CA ARG A 182 -11.15 -15.45 12.58
C ARG A 182 -10.33 -16.39 11.69
N ILE A 183 -9.56 -15.84 10.75
CA ILE A 183 -8.72 -16.61 9.83
C ILE A 183 -7.47 -17.06 10.58
N VAL A 184 -7.27 -18.39 10.62
CA VAL A 184 -6.22 -19.04 11.42
C VAL A 184 -4.83 -18.56 11.01
N GLU A 185 -4.58 -18.40 9.71
CA GLU A 185 -3.32 -17.96 9.13
C GLU A 185 -2.95 -16.54 9.59
N PHE A 186 -3.91 -15.63 9.60
CA PHE A 186 -3.70 -14.25 10.06
C PHE A 186 -3.53 -14.17 11.58
N ARG A 187 -4.20 -15.02 12.35
CA ARG A 187 -3.96 -15.12 13.79
C ARG A 187 -2.53 -15.59 14.09
N ARG A 188 -2.05 -16.59 13.36
CA ARG A 188 -0.66 -17.07 13.47
C ARG A 188 0.34 -15.97 13.09
N LEU A 189 0.06 -15.23 12.02
CA LEU A 189 0.89 -14.11 11.60
C LEU A 189 0.94 -13.00 12.66
N SER A 190 -0.22 -12.59 13.21
CA SER A 190 -0.28 -11.60 14.29
C SER A 190 0.45 -12.07 15.55
N ALA A 191 0.33 -13.36 15.92
CA ALA A 191 1.05 -13.94 17.06
C ALA A 191 2.58 -13.96 16.83
N ALA A 192 3.02 -14.31 15.62
CA ALA A 192 4.45 -14.26 15.28
C ALA A 192 4.99 -12.82 15.27
N ALA A 193 4.22 -11.86 14.76
CA ALA A 193 4.55 -10.44 14.81
C ALA A 193 4.66 -9.95 16.26
N GLN A 194 3.68 -10.30 17.13
CA GLN A 194 3.73 -9.97 18.56
C GLN A 194 4.99 -10.54 19.23
N GLN A 195 5.31 -11.79 18.98
CA GLN A 195 6.53 -12.41 19.55
C GLN A 195 7.81 -11.72 19.08
N ALA A 196 7.87 -11.30 17.80
CA ALA A 196 9.01 -10.57 17.27
C ALA A 196 9.15 -9.19 17.92
N VAL A 197 8.03 -8.50 18.13
CA VAL A 197 7.96 -7.21 18.83
C VAL A 197 8.39 -7.37 20.28
N ASP A 198 7.83 -8.33 21.02
CA ASP A 198 8.16 -8.57 22.43
C ASP A 198 9.66 -8.84 22.59
N ARG A 199 10.23 -9.60 21.67
CA ARG A 199 11.68 -9.86 21.65
C ARG A 199 12.50 -8.60 21.34
N SER A 200 12.04 -7.77 20.39
CA SER A 200 12.68 -6.50 20.07
C SER A 200 12.64 -5.52 21.23
N GLU A 201 11.51 -5.42 21.92
CA GLU A 201 11.35 -4.58 23.12
C GLU A 201 12.24 -5.07 24.27
N ALA A 202 12.30 -6.37 24.51
CA ALA A 202 13.18 -6.94 25.54
C ALA A 202 14.67 -6.66 25.26
N LEU A 203 15.10 -6.80 23.99
CA LEU A 203 16.46 -6.46 23.60
C LEU A 203 16.75 -4.96 23.74
N PHE A 204 15.79 -4.11 23.38
CA PHE A 204 15.90 -2.67 23.54
C PHE A 204 16.04 -2.25 25.02
N GLU A 205 15.19 -2.78 25.90
CA GLU A 205 15.30 -2.50 27.34
C GLU A 205 16.60 -3.08 27.94
N GLN A 206 17.02 -4.28 27.53
CA GLN A 206 18.30 -4.84 27.94
C GLN A 206 19.47 -3.96 27.51
N GLN A 207 19.48 -3.49 26.28
CA GLN A 207 20.51 -2.57 25.77
C GLN A 207 20.51 -1.25 26.55
N LYS A 208 19.34 -0.69 26.86
CA LYS A 208 19.20 0.53 27.66
C LYS A 208 19.77 0.38 29.07
N HIS A 209 19.43 -0.73 29.76
CA HIS A 209 19.99 -1.05 31.06
C HIS A 209 21.50 -1.29 31.02
N PHE A 210 22.01 -2.03 30.02
CA PHE A 210 23.43 -2.26 29.85
C PHE A 210 24.21 -0.96 29.72
N ILE A 211 23.72 -0.03 28.87
CA ILE A 211 24.37 1.27 28.65
C ILE A 211 24.34 2.12 29.91
N GLY A 212 23.19 2.15 30.63
CA GLY A 212 23.07 2.87 31.90
C GLY A 212 24.07 2.38 32.95
N ASN A 213 24.14 1.06 33.12
CA ASN A 213 25.03 0.45 34.10
C ASN A 213 26.51 0.60 33.71
N ALA A 214 26.86 0.34 32.43
CA ALA A 214 28.24 0.50 31.95
C ALA A 214 28.74 1.93 32.13
N SER A 215 27.85 2.94 32.04
CA SER A 215 28.18 4.33 32.27
C SER A 215 28.70 4.59 33.68
N HIS A 216 27.96 4.09 34.67
CA HIS A 216 28.32 4.27 36.07
C HIS A 216 29.55 3.44 36.45
N GLU A 217 29.63 2.20 35.97
CA GLU A 217 30.74 1.29 36.22
C GLU A 217 32.07 1.78 35.61
N LEU A 218 32.04 2.53 34.49
CA LEU A 218 33.24 3.12 33.89
C LEU A 218 33.59 4.49 34.48
N GLN A 219 32.61 5.28 34.93
CA GLN A 219 32.91 6.58 35.52
C GLN A 219 33.63 6.50 36.85
N THR A 220 33.29 5.54 37.72
CA THR A 220 33.89 5.36 39.03
C THR A 220 35.40 5.07 38.98
N PRO A 221 35.93 4.08 38.24
CA PRO A 221 37.37 3.83 38.20
C PRO A 221 38.13 4.97 37.48
N LEU A 222 37.54 5.64 36.51
CA LEU A 222 38.17 6.77 35.84
C LEU A 222 38.26 7.99 36.82
N ALA A 223 37.26 8.22 37.64
CA ALA A 223 37.32 9.24 38.69
C ALA A 223 38.37 8.93 39.75
N VAL A 224 38.47 7.67 40.18
CA VAL A 224 39.50 7.24 41.16
C VAL A 224 40.90 7.46 40.57
N LEU A 225 41.12 7.09 39.29
CA LEU A 225 42.40 7.33 38.61
C LEU A 225 42.72 8.84 38.53
N GLY A 226 41.72 9.65 38.23
CA GLY A 226 41.85 11.12 38.19
C GLY A 226 42.28 11.69 39.53
N ASN A 227 41.58 11.34 40.58
CA ASN A 227 41.91 11.79 41.93
C ASN A 227 43.31 11.31 42.39
N ARG A 228 43.75 10.12 41.99
CA ARG A 228 45.12 9.63 42.32
C ARG A 228 46.19 10.42 41.59
N ILE A 229 45.97 10.76 40.29
CA ILE A 229 46.92 11.57 39.53
C ILE A 229 46.97 13.02 40.12
N GLU A 230 45.83 13.60 40.45
CA GLU A 230 45.74 14.90 41.12
C GLU A 230 46.44 14.87 42.49
N TRP A 231 46.19 13.82 43.30
CA TRP A 231 46.87 13.66 44.58
C TRP A 231 48.41 13.58 44.45
N LEU A 232 48.95 12.85 43.43
CA LEU A 232 50.37 12.79 43.14
C LEU A 232 50.91 14.15 42.74
N LEU A 233 50.22 14.91 41.92
CA LEU A 233 50.61 16.26 41.48
C LEU A 233 50.67 17.25 42.68
N ASP A 234 49.71 17.15 43.62
CA ASP A 234 49.55 18.10 44.69
C ASP A 234 50.35 17.77 45.97
N ASN A 235 50.64 16.47 46.21
CA ASN A 235 51.20 15.99 47.47
C ASN A 235 52.58 15.31 47.36
N THR A 236 53.18 15.36 46.17
CA THR A 236 54.55 14.82 46.00
C THR A 236 55.44 15.88 45.29
N GLU A 237 56.72 15.76 45.42
CA GLU A 237 57.70 16.59 44.69
C GLU A 237 58.28 15.79 43.47
N PRO A 238 57.51 15.66 42.36
CA PRO A 238 57.95 14.90 41.19
C PRO A 238 59.14 15.61 40.51
N THR A 239 60.09 14.84 40.01
CA THR A 239 61.06 15.37 39.11
C THR A 239 60.42 15.90 37.84
N GLU A 240 61.13 16.77 37.10
CA GLU A 240 60.59 17.37 35.85
C GLU A 240 60.06 16.31 34.88
N LYS A 241 60.78 15.22 34.69
CA LYS A 241 60.33 14.08 33.86
C LYS A 241 59.09 13.39 34.41
N GLN A 242 58.95 13.20 35.72
CA GLN A 242 57.78 12.60 36.33
C GLN A 242 56.60 13.56 36.25
N MET A 243 56.79 14.84 36.39
CA MET A 243 55.78 15.87 36.23
C MET A 243 55.23 15.84 34.78
N GLU A 244 56.11 15.81 33.78
CA GLU A 244 55.70 15.71 32.38
C GLU A 244 54.86 14.44 32.11
N GLU A 245 55.26 13.29 32.63
CA GLU A 245 54.50 12.04 32.49
C GLU A 245 53.15 12.08 33.23
N LEU A 246 53.07 12.59 34.43
CA LEU A 246 51.80 12.77 35.18
C LEU A 246 50.84 13.68 34.42
N LEU A 247 51.32 14.77 33.82
CA LEU A 247 50.50 15.66 33.00
C LEU A 247 50.00 14.97 31.70
N LYS A 248 50.86 14.14 31.07
CA LYS A 248 50.43 13.30 29.92
C LYS A 248 49.33 12.29 30.34
N MET A 249 49.51 11.62 31.46
CA MET A 249 48.53 10.68 32.01
C MET A 249 47.22 11.40 32.30
N GLN A 250 47.26 12.56 32.93
CA GLN A 250 46.06 13.37 33.23
C GLN A 250 45.31 13.80 31.95
N ARG A 251 46.04 14.25 30.90
CA ARG A 251 45.44 14.61 29.59
C ARG A 251 44.76 13.40 28.96
N THR A 252 45.47 12.25 28.95
CA THR A 252 44.92 10.97 28.39
C THR A 252 43.65 10.54 29.14
N LEU A 253 43.68 10.60 30.47
CA LEU A 253 42.52 10.25 31.30
C LEU A 253 41.34 11.17 31.04
N ARG A 254 41.55 12.50 30.97
CA ARG A 254 40.52 13.46 30.62
C ARG A 254 39.92 13.18 29.22
N GLN A 255 40.73 12.76 28.26
CA GLN A 255 40.28 12.37 26.93
C GLN A 255 39.40 11.13 26.99
N ILE A 256 39.78 10.07 27.76
CA ILE A 256 38.99 8.86 27.93
C ILE A 256 37.64 9.18 28.61
N VAL A 257 37.65 9.98 29.66
CA VAL A 257 36.40 10.41 30.35
C VAL A 257 35.47 11.14 29.38
N ARG A 258 36.02 12.06 28.57
CA ARG A 258 35.23 12.80 27.56
C ARG A 258 34.66 11.89 26.51
N LEU A 259 35.47 10.97 25.96
CA LEU A 259 35.05 9.95 24.98
C LEU A 259 33.89 9.10 25.54
N ASN A 260 34.06 8.56 26.76
CA ASN A 260 33.06 7.75 27.40
C ASN A 260 31.74 8.53 27.59
N LYS A 261 31.78 9.75 28.15
CA LYS A 261 30.59 10.60 28.29
C LYS A 261 29.88 10.86 26.95
N THR A 262 30.65 11.11 25.90
CA THR A 262 30.11 11.41 24.57
C THR A 262 29.46 10.18 23.92
N LEU A 263 30.09 9.01 24.02
CA LEU A 263 29.51 7.74 23.53
C LEU A 263 28.21 7.39 24.25
N LEU A 264 28.18 7.59 25.56
CA LEU A 264 26.99 7.36 26.37
C LEU A 264 25.85 8.31 25.99
N LEU A 265 26.16 9.60 25.75
CA LEU A 265 25.18 10.56 25.30
C LEU A 265 24.64 10.19 23.93
N LEU A 266 25.50 9.83 22.97
CA LEU A 266 25.07 9.32 21.65
C LEU A 266 24.12 8.14 21.77
N THR A 267 24.46 7.17 22.63
CA THR A 267 23.62 5.99 22.80
C THR A 267 22.28 6.32 23.45
N LYS A 268 22.26 7.27 24.41
CA LYS A 268 21.01 7.76 25.00
C LYS A 268 20.11 8.46 23.98
N ILE A 269 20.71 9.24 23.04
CA ILE A 269 19.98 9.91 21.99
C ILE A 269 19.40 8.88 20.98
N ASP A 270 20.24 7.95 20.51
CA ASP A 270 19.83 6.91 19.56
C ASP A 270 18.73 6.00 20.15
N ASN A 271 18.72 5.80 21.47
CA ASN A 271 17.72 5.02 22.19
C ASN A 271 16.49 5.84 22.67
N GLY A 272 16.33 7.07 22.22
CA GLY A 272 15.14 7.86 22.53
C GLY A 272 14.97 8.26 24.01
N GLN A 273 16.06 8.31 24.78
CA GLN A 273 16.01 8.51 26.25
C GLN A 273 15.86 9.99 26.68
N PHE A 274 15.34 10.86 25.80
CA PHE A 274 15.08 12.28 26.10
C PHE A 274 13.61 12.63 25.84
N PRO A 275 12.66 12.06 26.60
CA PRO A 275 11.23 12.28 26.37
C PRO A 275 10.78 13.70 26.66
N GLU A 276 11.51 14.44 27.49
CA GLU A 276 11.16 15.80 27.89
C GLU A 276 11.53 16.78 26.75
N SER A 277 10.57 17.56 26.32
CA SER A 277 10.72 18.65 25.37
C SER A 277 10.05 19.90 25.94
N SER A 278 10.81 20.97 26.02
CA SER A 278 10.37 22.31 26.40
C SER A 278 10.54 23.31 25.25
N GLU A 279 9.99 24.50 25.44
CA GLU A 279 10.30 25.61 24.58
C GLU A 279 11.68 26.17 24.97
N VAL A 280 12.60 26.13 24.02
CA VAL A 280 13.99 26.59 24.22
C VAL A 280 14.26 27.73 23.26
N ASP A 281 14.72 28.85 23.78
CA ASP A 281 15.22 29.97 22.97
C ASP A 281 16.67 29.71 22.55
N LEU A 282 16.85 29.25 21.31
CA LEU A 282 18.17 28.98 20.75
C LEU A 282 19.01 30.25 20.58
N ALA A 283 18.40 31.43 20.43
CA ALA A 283 19.17 32.68 20.34
C ALA A 283 19.90 32.95 21.67
N ALA A 284 19.22 32.73 22.81
CA ALA A 284 19.83 32.82 24.11
C ALA A 284 20.95 31.79 24.32
N VAL A 285 20.70 30.51 23.97
CA VAL A 285 21.71 29.44 24.05
C VAL A 285 22.94 29.75 23.20
N VAL A 286 22.77 30.24 21.98
CA VAL A 286 23.86 30.64 21.10
C VAL A 286 24.65 31.79 21.71
N GLY A 287 23.95 32.82 22.24
CA GLY A 287 24.60 33.97 22.87
C GLY A 287 25.49 33.56 24.05
N GLU A 288 24.99 32.72 24.95
CA GLU A 288 25.74 32.20 26.10
C GLU A 288 26.98 31.40 25.67
N GLN A 289 26.79 30.49 24.69
CA GLN A 289 27.88 29.64 24.22
C GLN A 289 28.93 30.44 23.44
N VAL A 290 28.54 31.40 22.64
CA VAL A 290 29.51 32.28 21.94
C VAL A 290 30.35 33.09 22.93
N ALA A 291 29.73 33.70 23.95
CA ALA A 291 30.45 34.42 24.97
C ALA A 291 31.50 33.55 25.69
N LEU A 292 31.12 32.29 26.03
CA LEU A 292 32.04 31.33 26.63
C LEU A 292 33.21 30.96 25.70
N TYR A 293 32.97 30.74 24.42
CA TYR A 293 34.03 30.37 23.47
C TYR A 293 34.93 31.58 23.09
N ASP A 294 34.39 32.78 23.04
CA ASP A 294 35.17 34.00 22.87
C ASP A 294 36.18 34.18 24.03
N GLU A 295 35.76 33.92 25.26
CA GLU A 295 36.65 33.95 26.43
C GLU A 295 37.72 32.83 26.36
N ILE A 296 37.33 31.58 26.08
CA ILE A 296 38.25 30.42 26.00
C ILE A 296 39.32 30.63 24.92
N TYR A 297 38.96 31.22 23.78
CA TYR A 297 39.81 31.40 22.61
C TYR A 297 40.31 32.84 22.42
N ALA A 298 40.15 33.72 23.41
CA ALA A 298 40.56 35.13 23.36
C ALA A 298 42.03 35.30 22.90
N GLY A 299 42.94 34.41 23.35
CA GLY A 299 44.34 34.42 22.99
C GLY A 299 44.64 34.11 21.52
N ARG A 300 43.67 33.62 20.74
CA ARG A 300 43.84 33.31 19.30
C ARG A 300 43.34 34.43 18.37
N GLY A 301 42.74 35.49 18.90
CA GLY A 301 42.28 36.63 18.11
C GLY A 301 41.19 36.27 17.09
N ILE A 302 40.35 35.24 17.35
CA ILE A 302 39.27 34.82 16.47
C ILE A 302 38.14 35.84 16.58
N ALA A 303 37.70 36.40 15.44
CA ALA A 303 36.56 37.30 15.40
C ALA A 303 35.24 36.51 15.23
N CYS A 304 34.34 36.63 16.19
CA CYS A 304 33.00 36.02 16.08
C CYS A 304 31.95 37.07 15.72
N THR A 305 31.10 36.77 14.75
CA THR A 305 29.94 37.59 14.40
C THR A 305 28.68 36.77 14.59
N VAL A 306 27.71 37.34 15.36
CA VAL A 306 26.41 36.70 15.60
C VAL A 306 25.31 37.54 14.96
N SER A 307 24.50 36.92 14.10
CA SER A 307 23.29 37.51 13.54
C SER A 307 22.11 36.65 13.98
N ALA A 308 21.35 37.12 14.94
CA ALA A 308 20.19 36.39 15.48
C ALA A 308 19.02 37.37 15.68
N PRO A 309 17.76 36.90 15.53
CA PRO A 309 16.59 37.65 15.98
C PRO A 309 16.58 37.76 17.53
N GLU A 310 15.68 38.58 18.07
CA GLU A 310 15.53 38.72 19.52
C GLU A 310 15.23 37.40 20.21
N ALA A 311 14.43 36.50 19.57
CA ALA A 311 14.16 35.17 20.04
C ALA A 311 14.03 34.17 18.87
N PHE A 312 14.54 32.95 19.07
CA PHE A 312 14.39 31.82 18.16
C PHE A 312 13.97 30.59 18.96
N VAL A 313 12.65 30.48 19.19
CA VAL A 313 12.08 29.43 20.04
C VAL A 313 11.85 28.14 19.25
N VAL A 314 12.35 27.04 19.80
CA VAL A 314 12.17 25.67 19.27
C VAL A 314 11.72 24.73 20.41
N ARG A 315 11.01 23.67 20.04
CA ARG A 315 10.59 22.66 21.01
C ARG A 315 11.56 21.50 21.02
N MET A 316 12.41 21.42 22.05
CA MET A 316 13.38 20.34 22.23
C MET A 316 13.85 20.23 23.68
N ASN A 317 14.62 19.20 24.00
CA ASN A 317 15.25 19.08 25.31
C ASN A 317 16.40 20.12 25.41
N GLU A 318 16.44 20.90 26.47
CA GLU A 318 17.40 21.98 26.70
C GLU A 318 18.86 21.49 26.65
N SER A 319 19.15 20.34 27.27
CA SER A 319 20.49 19.73 27.25
C SER A 319 20.93 19.32 25.84
N LEU A 320 20.00 18.83 25.00
CA LEU A 320 20.29 18.49 23.61
C LEU A 320 20.42 19.74 22.73
N ALA A 321 19.66 20.82 23.00
CA ALA A 321 19.85 22.10 22.34
C ALA A 321 21.24 22.68 22.62
N SER A 322 21.64 22.73 23.88
CA SER A 322 22.97 23.15 24.30
C SER A 322 24.07 22.26 23.69
N THR A 323 23.87 20.93 23.67
CA THR A 323 24.82 19.98 23.05
C THR A 323 25.00 20.25 21.54
N LEU A 324 23.91 20.50 20.82
CA LEU A 324 23.94 20.82 19.39
C LEU A 324 24.77 22.07 19.11
N VAL A 325 24.41 23.18 19.78
CA VAL A 325 25.06 24.48 19.63
C VAL A 325 26.54 24.41 20.01
N THR A 326 26.84 23.84 21.19
CA THR A 326 28.20 23.68 21.72
C THR A 326 29.11 22.91 20.77
N ASN A 327 28.62 21.79 20.17
CA ASN A 327 29.45 21.01 19.26
C ASN A 327 29.71 21.71 17.94
N LEU A 328 28.77 22.47 17.39
CA LEU A 328 28.98 23.29 16.21
C LEU A 328 29.96 24.41 16.47
N LEU A 329 29.77 25.17 17.54
CA LEU A 329 30.65 26.28 17.92
C LEU A 329 32.06 25.79 18.24
N LYS A 330 32.18 24.74 19.07
CA LYS A 330 33.48 24.14 19.39
C LYS A 330 34.23 23.71 18.12
N ASN A 331 33.54 23.10 17.18
CA ASN A 331 34.14 22.71 15.91
C ASN A 331 34.64 23.96 15.14
N ALA A 332 33.83 25.01 15.06
CA ALA A 332 34.20 26.27 14.39
C ALA A 332 35.42 26.92 15.02
N TYR A 333 35.44 27.15 16.32
CA TYR A 333 36.57 27.81 17.00
C TYR A 333 37.85 26.96 17.01
N LEU A 334 37.74 25.62 17.19
CA LEU A 334 38.90 24.72 17.23
C LEU A 334 39.61 24.70 15.85
N HIS A 335 38.83 24.71 14.77
CA HIS A 335 39.36 24.52 13.41
C HIS A 335 39.66 25.85 12.68
N THR A 336 39.21 26.98 13.17
CA THR A 336 39.59 28.30 12.65
C THR A 336 41.08 28.58 12.98
N ALA A 337 41.84 29.19 12.06
CA ALA A 337 43.19 29.64 12.28
C ALA A 337 43.22 30.85 13.23
N GLU A 338 44.40 31.18 13.79
CA GLU A 338 44.60 32.40 14.56
C GLU A 338 44.28 33.62 13.70
N GLY A 339 43.57 34.60 14.25
CA GLY A 339 43.10 35.79 13.54
C GLY A 339 41.99 35.55 12.53
N GLY A 340 41.47 34.30 12.43
CA GLY A 340 40.39 33.99 11.50
C GLY A 340 39.00 34.37 12.04
N ALA A 341 37.94 34.05 11.27
CA ALA A 341 36.58 34.45 11.58
C ALA A 341 35.64 33.25 11.77
N VAL A 342 34.72 33.38 12.73
CA VAL A 342 33.58 32.51 12.98
C VAL A 342 32.29 33.32 12.80
N GLY A 343 31.30 32.79 12.14
CA GLY A 343 29.99 33.41 11.97
C GLY A 343 28.87 32.50 12.46
N VAL A 344 27.91 33.07 13.13
CA VAL A 344 26.70 32.37 13.57
C VAL A 344 25.49 33.15 13.08
N GLU A 345 24.60 32.49 12.35
CA GLU A 345 23.39 33.09 11.82
C GLU A 345 22.18 32.23 12.20
N LEU A 346 21.18 32.88 12.80
CA LEU A 346 19.86 32.31 13.07
C LEU A 346 18.82 33.03 12.20
N ARG A 347 18.31 32.34 11.18
CA ARG A 347 17.34 32.91 10.26
C ARG A 347 16.50 31.81 9.61
N ASP A 348 15.23 32.10 9.31
CA ASP A 348 14.32 31.22 8.55
C ASP A 348 14.31 29.79 9.09
N ARG A 349 14.17 29.63 10.41
CA ARG A 349 14.21 28.34 11.12
C ARG A 349 15.51 27.55 10.89
N THR A 350 16.61 28.24 10.63
CA THR A 350 17.91 27.62 10.39
C THR A 350 18.99 28.24 11.26
N LEU A 351 19.73 27.41 11.97
CA LEU A 351 21.00 27.76 12.61
C LEU A 351 22.12 27.47 11.63
N THR A 352 22.91 28.46 11.26
CA THR A 352 24.11 28.32 10.42
C THR A 352 25.35 28.74 11.21
N VAL A 353 26.32 27.85 11.28
CA VAL A 353 27.65 28.16 11.84
C VAL A 353 28.68 28.09 10.74
N THR A 354 29.44 29.12 10.57
CA THR A 354 30.49 29.23 9.54
C THR A 354 31.85 29.47 10.20
N ASN A 355 32.91 28.95 9.59
CA ASN A 355 34.26 29.20 10.01
C ASN A 355 35.23 29.16 8.83
N ASP A 356 36.31 29.88 8.90
CA ASP A 356 37.35 29.88 7.88
C ASP A 356 38.02 28.51 7.77
N GLY A 357 38.34 28.12 6.53
CA GLY A 357 38.95 26.83 6.22
C GLY A 357 39.77 26.87 4.95
N THR A 358 40.69 25.95 4.77
CA THR A 358 41.62 25.88 3.62
C THR A 358 41.21 24.86 2.56
N ALA A 359 40.42 23.86 2.91
CA ALA A 359 39.99 22.79 2.00
C ALA A 359 38.66 22.19 2.45
N PRO A 360 37.83 21.69 1.52
CA PRO A 360 36.57 21.05 1.86
C PRO A 360 36.81 19.79 2.70
N LEU A 361 35.87 19.49 3.58
CA LEU A 361 35.78 18.19 4.30
C LEU A 361 34.98 17.21 3.47
N ASP A 362 35.17 15.93 3.74
CA ASP A 362 34.39 14.87 3.13
C ASP A 362 32.94 14.91 3.65
N ALA A 363 32.04 15.44 2.82
CA ALA A 363 30.64 15.65 3.17
C ALA A 363 29.86 14.36 3.47
N GLU A 364 30.30 13.21 2.95
CA GLU A 364 29.65 11.93 3.16
C GLU A 364 29.97 11.35 4.54
N HIS A 365 31.20 11.51 5.00
CA HIS A 365 31.69 10.86 6.21
C HIS A 365 31.82 11.79 7.43
N ILE A 366 31.77 13.13 7.23
CA ILE A 366 32.04 14.11 8.31
C ILE A 366 31.11 14.00 9.53
N PHE A 367 29.94 13.39 9.37
CA PHE A 367 28.99 13.13 10.46
C PHE A 367 29.10 11.70 11.06
N GLU A 368 30.01 10.89 10.54
CA GLU A 368 30.26 9.56 11.08
C GLU A 368 31.02 9.61 12.41
N ARG A 369 30.85 8.55 13.22
CA ARG A 369 31.54 8.43 14.50
C ARG A 369 33.03 8.21 14.27
N PHE A 370 33.86 8.92 15.06
CA PHE A 370 35.32 8.87 15.01
C PHE A 370 35.95 9.39 13.71
N TYR A 371 35.19 9.96 12.82
CA TYR A 371 35.75 10.61 11.63
C TYR A 371 36.50 11.89 12.00
N GLN A 372 37.72 12.02 11.50
CA GLN A 372 38.61 13.19 11.68
C GLN A 372 39.28 13.48 10.36
N GLY A 373 38.91 14.56 9.69
CA GLY A 373 39.57 15.03 8.46
C GLY A 373 41.03 15.47 8.66
N ALA A 374 41.32 16.17 9.75
CA ALA A 374 42.64 16.47 10.22
C ALA A 374 42.75 16.18 11.73
N ARG A 375 43.74 15.37 12.14
CA ARG A 375 43.97 15.08 13.56
C ARG A 375 44.46 16.36 14.26
N LYS A 376 43.60 16.96 15.06
CA LYS A 376 43.99 17.98 16.04
C LYS A 376 43.94 17.42 17.45
N GLU A 377 44.92 17.83 18.26
CA GLU A 377 44.97 17.40 19.66
C GLU A 377 43.69 17.82 20.40
N GLY A 378 43.05 16.86 21.09
CA GLY A 378 41.77 17.09 21.78
C GLY A 378 40.51 16.89 20.94
N SER A 379 40.59 16.57 19.63
CA SER A 379 39.46 16.15 18.80
C SER A 379 39.19 14.66 18.97
N THR A 380 37.92 14.30 19.18
CA THR A 380 37.49 12.89 19.35
C THR A 380 36.77 12.33 18.12
N GLY A 381 36.45 13.17 17.15
CA GLY A 381 35.64 12.76 16.00
C GLY A 381 34.17 12.42 16.35
N LEU A 382 33.69 12.83 17.51
CA LEU A 382 32.30 12.55 17.97
C LEU A 382 31.40 13.76 17.99
N GLY A 383 31.94 15.00 17.85
CA GLY A 383 31.14 16.22 17.98
C GLY A 383 30.09 16.38 16.87
N LEU A 384 30.48 16.19 15.60
CA LEU A 384 29.55 16.24 14.49
C LEU A 384 28.62 15.01 14.44
N ALA A 385 29.06 13.86 14.92
CA ALA A 385 28.21 12.69 15.11
C ALA A 385 27.08 12.96 16.14
N LEU A 386 27.38 13.71 17.23
CA LEU A 386 26.35 14.17 18.17
C LEU A 386 25.36 15.14 17.50
N VAL A 387 25.82 16.09 16.71
CA VAL A 387 24.97 17.00 15.94
C VAL A 387 24.03 16.19 15.04
N SER A 388 24.56 15.21 14.31
CA SER A 388 23.78 14.32 13.45
C SER A 388 22.77 13.48 14.24
N ALA A 389 23.13 12.94 15.41
CA ALA A 389 22.23 12.14 16.25
C ALA A 389 21.06 12.99 16.79
N VAL A 390 21.35 14.22 17.28
CA VAL A 390 20.31 15.17 17.69
C VAL A 390 19.39 15.54 16.53
N GLY A 391 19.98 15.76 15.34
CA GLY A 391 19.24 16.05 14.13
C GLY A 391 18.26 14.94 13.76
N ARG A 392 18.70 13.68 13.75
CA ARG A 392 17.82 12.51 13.51
C ARG A 392 16.72 12.40 14.54
N TYR A 393 17.06 12.62 15.83
CA TYR A 393 16.11 12.52 16.94
C TYR A 393 14.94 13.50 16.81
N TYR A 394 15.20 14.73 16.37
CA TYR A 394 14.18 15.78 16.18
C TYR A 394 13.71 15.97 14.73
N GLY A 395 14.17 15.15 13.79
CA GLY A 395 13.82 15.30 12.38
C GLY A 395 14.38 16.58 11.73
N LEU A 396 15.51 17.10 12.25
CA LEU A 396 16.17 18.29 11.70
C LEU A 396 16.95 17.93 10.46
N ARG A 397 16.99 18.85 9.51
CA ARG A 397 17.83 18.73 8.32
C ARG A 397 19.19 19.36 8.57
N ILE A 398 20.25 18.57 8.49
CA ILE A 398 21.64 19.02 8.66
C ILE A 398 22.34 19.01 7.31
N ASP A 399 23.02 20.08 6.98
CA ASP A 399 23.76 20.26 5.73
C ASP A 399 25.16 20.82 5.99
N TYR A 400 26.13 20.41 5.17
CA TYR A 400 27.48 20.93 5.18
C TYR A 400 27.86 21.40 3.78
N ARG A 401 28.49 22.58 3.69
CA ARG A 401 29.07 23.12 2.45
C ARG A 401 30.40 23.78 2.71
N PHE A 402 31.22 23.81 1.69
CA PHE A 402 32.44 24.59 1.66
C PHE A 402 32.37 25.58 0.50
N GLU A 403 32.27 26.86 0.81
CA GLU A 403 32.09 27.94 -0.17
C GLU A 403 32.91 29.13 0.25
N GLY A 404 33.63 29.77 -0.70
CA GLY A 404 34.39 31.01 -0.45
C GLY A 404 35.50 30.88 0.60
N GLY A 405 36.12 29.68 0.74
CA GLY A 405 37.11 29.43 1.77
C GLY A 405 36.55 29.27 3.18
N ARG A 406 35.27 28.98 3.31
CA ARG A 406 34.59 28.80 4.60
C ARG A 406 33.83 27.48 4.66
N HIS A 407 33.94 26.83 5.80
CA HIS A 407 33.04 25.72 6.18
C HIS A 407 31.73 26.31 6.66
N ARG A 408 30.61 25.73 6.18
CA ARG A 408 29.24 26.13 6.53
C ARG A 408 28.48 24.91 6.99
N PHE A 409 28.05 24.88 8.25
CA PHE A 409 27.21 23.88 8.85
C PHE A 409 25.84 24.50 9.10
N SER A 410 24.78 23.91 8.56
CA SER A 410 23.42 24.42 8.68
C SER A 410 22.50 23.36 9.30
N VAL A 411 21.72 23.75 10.28
CA VAL A 411 20.70 22.92 10.94
C VAL A 411 19.37 23.61 10.78
N ARG A 412 18.43 22.93 10.10
CA ARG A 412 17.10 23.47 9.80
C ARG A 412 16.03 22.69 10.53
N TRP A 413 15.16 23.41 11.21
CA TRP A 413 13.94 22.89 11.84
C TRP A 413 12.82 22.78 10.82
N PRO A 414 11.91 21.76 10.95
CA PRO A 414 10.78 21.54 10.06
C PRO A 414 9.77 22.68 10.04
#